data_d6d48402d89c9c6abbdb28af8f13abaf
#
_entry.id   d6d48402d89c9c6abbdb28af8f13abaf
#
_cell.length_a   1.000
_cell.length_b   1.000
_cell.length_c   1.000
_cell.angle_alpha   90.00
_cell.angle_beta   90.00
_cell.angle_gamma   90.00
#
_symmetry.space_group_name_H-M   'P 1'
#
loop_
_entity.id
_entity.type
_entity.pdbx_description
1 polymer ?
#
loop_
_entity_poly.entity_id
_entity_poly.type
_entity_poly.pdbx_seq_one_letter_code
_entity_poly.pdbx_strand_id
1 'polypeptide(L)'
;MLPSLAEQHTALVVDTAGFGNQAAAVAIAAADLVLVPVTPGEGDLIEAQRTVAYVNSLSRSTRRAIQVRVVANRIRRGTTLSRHVLTELESLELPRLRTIMSEAVAYGELGFSGTLPTTGTAAEEIASLLAELRKAGGVP
;
A
#
# COMPACT_ATOMS: atom_id res chain seq x y z
N MET A 1 18.22 6.55 13.20
CA MET A 1 18.08 5.09 12.93
C MET A 1 17.54 4.80 11.54
N LEU A 2 16.38 5.29 11.12
CA LEU A 2 15.89 5.10 9.75
C LEU A 2 16.85 5.62 8.66
N PRO A 3 17.45 6.82 8.76
CA PRO A 3 18.41 7.28 7.76
C PRO A 3 19.64 6.38 7.62
N SER A 4 20.18 5.89 8.73
CA SER A 4 21.35 4.99 8.71
C SER A 4 21.08 3.62 8.10
N LEU A 5 19.85 3.11 8.24
CA LEU A 5 19.41 1.87 7.58
C LEU A 5 19.21 2.08 6.07
N ALA A 6 18.63 3.22 5.69
CA ALA A 6 18.43 3.54 4.28
C ALA A 6 19.74 3.68 3.49
N GLU A 7 20.82 4.15 4.13
CA GLU A 7 22.15 4.23 3.51
C GLU A 7 22.79 2.86 3.23
N GLN A 8 22.36 1.81 3.94
CA GLN A 8 22.91 0.47 3.83
C GLN A 8 22.11 -0.45 2.87
N HIS A 9 20.95 0.00 2.43
CA HIS A 9 20.03 -0.82 1.62
C HIS A 9 19.49 -0.06 0.42
N THR A 10 19.27 -0.76 -0.68
CA THR A 10 18.67 -0.18 -1.90
C THR A 10 17.18 0.14 -1.72
N ALA A 11 16.51 -0.54 -0.82
CA ALA A 11 15.13 -0.27 -0.42
C ALA A 11 14.94 -0.63 1.05
N LEU A 12 14.14 0.16 1.75
CA LEU A 12 13.72 -0.09 3.13
C LEU A 12 12.20 -0.08 3.19
N VAL A 13 11.62 -1.18 3.63
CA VAL A 13 10.18 -1.29 3.85
C VAL A 13 9.90 -1.18 5.35
N VAL A 14 9.03 -0.27 5.74
CA VAL A 14 8.62 -0.06 7.13
C VAL A 14 7.15 -0.43 7.26
N ASP A 15 6.86 -1.51 7.96
CA ASP A 15 5.49 -1.86 8.35
C ASP A 15 5.09 -1.07 9.58
N THR A 16 3.96 -0.36 9.52
CA THR A 16 3.47 0.47 10.61
C THR A 16 2.15 -0.07 11.14
N ALA A 17 2.02 -0.14 12.46
CA ALA A 17 0.70 -0.30 13.06
C ALA A 17 -0.14 0.94 12.76
N GLY A 18 -1.34 0.77 12.25
CA GLY A 18 -2.34 1.74 11.82
C GLY A 18 -2.10 3.25 12.05
N PHE A 19 -2.89 4.04 11.38
CA PHE A 19 -2.82 5.50 11.45
C PHE A 19 -3.03 6.02 12.88
N GLY A 20 -2.26 7.06 13.26
CA GLY A 20 -2.49 7.81 14.49
C GLY A 20 -1.46 7.62 15.61
N ASN A 21 -0.42 6.81 15.40
CA ASN A 21 0.69 6.75 16.35
C ASN A 21 1.90 7.57 15.88
N GLN A 22 2.73 7.99 16.83
CA GLN A 22 3.90 8.83 16.57
C GLN A 22 4.95 8.13 15.69
N ALA A 23 5.11 6.82 15.83
CA ALA A 23 6.07 6.04 15.04
C ALA A 23 5.66 6.00 13.57
N ALA A 24 4.37 5.82 13.27
CA ALA A 24 3.85 5.89 11.91
C ALA A 24 4.07 7.27 11.28
N ALA A 25 3.86 8.35 12.03
CA ALA A 25 4.09 9.71 11.56
C ALA A 25 5.56 9.95 11.17
N VAL A 26 6.50 9.47 11.98
CA VAL A 26 7.94 9.56 11.70
C VAL A 26 8.32 8.73 10.46
N ALA A 27 7.79 7.52 10.35
CA ALA A 27 8.04 6.66 9.20
C ALA A 27 7.50 7.29 7.89
N ILE A 28 6.29 7.82 7.91
CA ILE A 28 5.68 8.51 6.77
C ILE A 28 6.52 9.75 6.37
N ALA A 29 6.96 10.54 7.34
CA ALA A 29 7.78 11.72 7.06
C ALA A 29 9.14 11.39 6.40
N ALA A 30 9.68 10.21 6.68
CA ALA A 30 10.94 9.71 6.10
C ALA A 30 10.75 8.93 4.78
N ALA A 31 9.52 8.52 4.45
CA ALA A 31 9.24 7.69 3.29
C ALA A 31 9.34 8.46 1.96
N ASP A 32 9.73 7.78 0.90
CA ASP A 32 9.62 8.26 -0.47
C ASP A 32 8.25 7.87 -1.07
N LEU A 33 7.75 6.71 -0.67
CA LEU A 33 6.43 6.21 -1.03
C LEU A 33 5.70 5.64 0.20
N VAL A 34 4.44 6.02 0.34
CA VAL A 34 3.50 5.42 1.30
C VAL A 34 2.51 4.56 0.54
N LEU A 35 2.46 3.28 0.85
CA LEU A 35 1.48 2.34 0.30
C LEU A 35 0.37 2.13 1.31
N VAL A 36 -0.87 2.36 0.89
CA VAL A 36 -2.07 2.25 1.73
C VAL A 36 -2.93 1.09 1.24
N PRO A 37 -2.89 -0.07 1.89
CA PRO A 37 -3.79 -1.17 1.56
C PRO A 37 -5.21 -0.88 2.06
N VAL A 38 -6.21 -1.17 1.22
CA VAL A 38 -7.64 -1.04 1.54
C VAL A 38 -8.31 -2.39 1.34
N THR A 39 -8.87 -2.94 2.41
CA THR A 39 -9.69 -4.14 2.35
C THR A 39 -11.18 -3.79 2.13
N PRO A 40 -12.02 -4.75 1.72
CA PRO A 40 -13.45 -4.50 1.55
C PRO A 40 -14.14 -4.18 2.88
N GLY A 41 -14.21 -2.90 3.23
CA GLY A 41 -14.83 -2.41 4.44
C GLY A 41 -14.96 -0.89 4.41
N GLU A 42 -16.06 -0.36 4.90
CA GLU A 42 -16.32 1.09 4.92
C GLU A 42 -15.29 1.84 5.77
N GLY A 43 -14.90 1.26 6.91
CA GLY A 43 -13.89 1.83 7.78
C GLY A 43 -12.53 2.01 7.10
N ASP A 44 -12.12 1.04 6.30
CA ASP A 44 -10.84 1.07 5.59
C ASP A 44 -10.80 2.16 4.51
N LEU A 45 -11.92 2.43 3.84
CA LEU A 45 -12.04 3.53 2.88
C LEU A 45 -11.86 4.89 3.55
N ILE A 46 -12.51 5.10 4.70
CA ILE A 46 -12.39 6.33 5.48
C ILE A 46 -10.96 6.53 5.95
N GLU A 47 -10.32 5.48 6.47
CA GLU A 47 -8.93 5.54 6.91
C GLU A 47 -7.96 5.78 5.74
N ALA A 48 -8.22 5.21 4.57
CA ALA A 48 -7.43 5.49 3.38
C ALA A 48 -7.50 6.96 2.95
N GLN A 49 -8.71 7.55 2.93
CA GLN A 49 -8.89 8.97 2.64
C GLN A 49 -8.11 9.85 3.63
N ARG A 50 -8.22 9.56 4.92
CA ARG A 50 -7.51 10.29 5.98
C ARG A 50 -6.00 10.17 5.81
N THR A 51 -5.50 8.97 5.52
CA THR A 51 -4.07 8.71 5.32
C THR A 51 -3.54 9.46 4.11
N VAL A 52 -4.24 9.41 2.97
CA VAL A 52 -3.85 10.15 1.75
C VAL A 52 -3.82 11.66 2.03
N ALA A 53 -4.85 12.21 2.68
CA ALA A 53 -4.92 13.62 3.03
C ALA A 53 -3.76 14.02 3.97
N TYR A 54 -3.45 13.19 4.95
CA TYR A 54 -2.34 13.42 5.89
C TYR A 54 -0.99 13.41 5.17
N VAL A 55 -0.71 12.40 4.34
CA VAL A 55 0.55 12.32 3.57
C VAL A 55 0.72 13.55 2.68
N ASN A 56 -0.33 13.95 1.98
CA ASN A 56 -0.31 15.14 1.13
C ASN A 56 -0.06 16.42 1.93
N SER A 57 -0.64 16.55 3.12
CA SER A 57 -0.41 17.68 4.02
C SER A 57 1.04 17.69 4.51
N LEU A 58 1.55 16.55 4.92
CA LEU A 58 2.93 16.41 5.40
C LEU A 58 3.95 16.70 4.29
N SER A 59 3.71 16.20 3.07
CA SER A 59 4.54 16.49 1.90
C SER A 59 4.65 18.00 1.63
N ARG A 60 3.52 18.72 1.71
CA ARG A 60 3.52 20.19 1.57
C ARG A 60 4.25 20.90 2.70
N SER A 61 4.00 20.53 3.95
CA SER A 61 4.57 21.20 5.12
C SER A 61 6.09 20.99 5.24
N THR A 62 6.57 19.80 4.87
CA THR A 62 8.00 19.47 4.90
C THR A 62 8.75 19.88 3.63
N ARG A 63 8.04 20.31 2.60
CA ARG A 63 8.58 20.57 1.24
C ARG A 63 9.31 19.37 0.66
N ARG A 64 8.95 18.17 1.07
CA ARG A 64 9.51 16.91 0.60
C ARG A 64 8.46 16.17 -0.23
N ALA A 65 8.83 15.70 -1.40
CA ALA A 65 7.94 14.89 -2.24
C ALA A 65 7.76 13.50 -1.61
N ILE A 66 6.59 13.27 -1.00
CA ILE A 66 6.18 11.97 -0.48
C ILE A 66 5.07 11.45 -1.38
N GLN A 67 5.35 10.38 -2.10
CA GLN A 67 4.34 9.74 -2.94
C GLN A 67 3.37 8.94 -2.05
N VAL A 68 2.10 8.89 -2.43
CA VAL A 68 1.12 8.01 -1.79
C VAL A 68 0.39 7.21 -2.86
N ARG A 69 0.20 5.91 -2.62
CA ARG A 69 -0.57 5.02 -3.49
C ARG A 69 -1.49 4.15 -2.64
N VAL A 70 -2.68 3.94 -3.15
CA VAL A 70 -3.68 3.05 -2.54
C VAL A 70 -3.74 1.77 -3.33
N VAL A 71 -3.75 0.63 -2.66
CA VAL A 71 -3.92 -0.69 -3.29
C VAL A 71 -5.14 -1.40 -2.72
N ALA A 72 -6.04 -1.83 -3.59
CA ALA A 72 -7.15 -2.68 -3.20
C ALA A 72 -6.61 -4.06 -2.79
N ASN A 73 -6.87 -4.47 -1.56
CA ASN A 73 -6.30 -5.66 -0.94
C ASN A 73 -7.40 -6.60 -0.43
N ARG A 74 -7.12 -7.90 -0.41
CA ARG A 74 -8.06 -8.95 0.02
C ARG A 74 -9.39 -8.91 -0.73
N ILE A 75 -9.33 -8.61 -2.01
CA ILE A 75 -10.51 -8.53 -2.86
C ILE A 75 -10.98 -9.94 -3.23
N ARG A 76 -12.18 -10.28 -2.81
CA ARG A 76 -12.86 -11.52 -3.23
C ARG A 76 -13.70 -11.22 -4.47
N ARG A 77 -13.24 -11.65 -5.64
CA ARG A 77 -13.92 -11.43 -6.92
C ARG A 77 -15.35 -11.99 -6.87
N GLY A 78 -16.28 -11.29 -7.49
CA GLY A 78 -17.68 -11.70 -7.57
C GLY A 78 -18.56 -11.35 -6.35
N THR A 79 -17.99 -10.80 -5.27
CA THR A 79 -18.78 -10.34 -4.13
C THR A 79 -19.29 -8.93 -4.32
N THR A 80 -20.48 -8.63 -3.81
CA THR A 80 -21.07 -7.30 -3.84
C THR A 80 -20.20 -6.29 -3.08
N LEU A 81 -19.66 -6.71 -1.92
CA LEU A 81 -18.82 -5.86 -1.09
C LEU A 81 -17.53 -5.43 -1.81
N SER A 82 -16.83 -6.37 -2.45
CA SER A 82 -15.62 -6.05 -3.22
C SER A 82 -15.91 -5.13 -4.40
N ARG A 83 -17.02 -5.34 -5.09
CA ARG A 83 -17.45 -4.46 -6.19
C ARG A 83 -17.74 -3.05 -5.68
N HIS A 84 -18.45 -2.93 -4.57
CA HIS A 84 -18.76 -1.65 -3.94
C HIS A 84 -17.48 -0.88 -3.59
N VAL A 85 -16.52 -1.51 -2.92
CA VAL A 85 -15.25 -0.88 -2.53
C VAL A 85 -14.44 -0.40 -3.75
N LEU A 86 -14.38 -1.20 -4.81
CA LEU A 86 -13.67 -0.78 -6.04
C LEU A 86 -14.33 0.43 -6.69
N THR A 87 -15.68 0.48 -6.72
CA THR A 87 -16.44 1.63 -7.23
C THR A 87 -16.20 2.87 -6.38
N GLU A 88 -16.24 2.72 -5.06
CA GLU A 88 -15.98 3.84 -4.13
C GLU A 88 -14.53 4.37 -4.26
N LEU A 89 -13.54 3.49 -4.38
CA LEU A 89 -12.15 3.90 -4.60
C LEU A 89 -11.98 4.72 -5.90
N GLU A 90 -12.76 4.41 -6.92
CA GLU A 90 -12.77 5.18 -8.18
C GLU A 90 -13.47 6.53 -7.99
N SER A 91 -14.63 6.55 -7.30
CA SER A 91 -15.41 7.78 -7.08
C SER A 91 -14.69 8.78 -6.17
N LEU A 92 -13.86 8.32 -5.25
CA LEU A 92 -13.09 9.17 -4.32
C LEU A 92 -11.82 9.77 -4.93
N GLU A 93 -11.52 9.45 -6.19
CA GLU A 93 -10.33 9.95 -6.91
C GLU A 93 -9.01 9.73 -6.13
N LEU A 94 -8.95 8.68 -5.32
CA LEU A 94 -7.73 8.34 -4.59
C LEU A 94 -6.63 7.86 -5.55
N PRO A 95 -5.34 8.07 -5.23
CA PRO A 95 -4.22 7.66 -6.06
C PRO A 95 -4.03 6.14 -6.05
N ARG A 96 -5.01 5.42 -6.61
CA ARG A 96 -5.09 3.96 -6.62
C ARG A 96 -4.15 3.34 -7.66
N LEU A 97 -3.46 2.28 -7.27
CA LEU A 97 -2.79 1.38 -8.20
C LEU A 97 -3.83 0.60 -9.03
N ARG A 98 -3.46 0.20 -10.24
CA ARG A 98 -4.29 -0.67 -11.08
C ARG A 98 -4.34 -2.08 -10.55
N THR A 99 -3.24 -2.52 -9.96
CA THR A 99 -3.13 -3.84 -9.34
C THR A 99 -4.14 -3.97 -8.21
N ILE A 100 -4.83 -5.11 -8.22
CA ILE A 100 -5.75 -5.54 -7.17
C ILE A 100 -5.16 -6.80 -6.57
N MET A 101 -4.96 -6.82 -5.24
CA MET A 101 -4.52 -7.99 -4.51
C MET A 101 -5.75 -8.80 -4.09
N SER A 102 -5.89 -10.00 -4.60
CA SER A 102 -7.01 -10.87 -4.28
C SER A 102 -6.89 -11.49 -2.88
N GLU A 103 -8.01 -11.97 -2.33
CA GLU A 103 -7.99 -12.85 -1.18
C GLU A 103 -7.64 -14.26 -1.65
N ALA A 104 -6.37 -14.64 -1.55
CA ALA A 104 -5.87 -15.93 -2.00
C ALA A 104 -5.15 -16.70 -0.90
N VAL A 105 -5.31 -18.02 -0.89
CA VAL A 105 -4.64 -18.93 0.05
C VAL A 105 -3.11 -18.79 -0.04
N ALA A 106 -2.59 -18.56 -1.25
CA ALA A 106 -1.15 -18.39 -1.48
C ALA A 106 -0.51 -17.28 -0.63
N TYR A 107 -1.25 -16.21 -0.30
CA TYR A 107 -0.75 -15.16 0.59
C TYR A 107 -0.69 -15.60 2.06
N GLY A 108 -1.63 -16.46 2.48
CA GLY A 108 -1.57 -17.09 3.79
C GLY A 108 -0.39 -18.06 3.91
N GLU A 109 -0.15 -18.86 2.87
CA GLU A 109 0.96 -19.81 2.82
C GLU A 109 2.32 -19.13 2.85
N LEU A 110 2.45 -17.93 2.24
CA LEU A 110 3.65 -17.11 2.31
C LEU A 110 4.07 -16.83 3.75
N GLY A 111 3.12 -16.58 4.65
CA GLY A 111 3.39 -16.33 6.08
C GLY A 111 4.03 -17.53 6.79
N PHE A 112 3.81 -18.76 6.32
CA PHE A 112 4.43 -19.97 6.87
C PHE A 112 5.70 -20.36 6.14
N SER A 113 5.72 -20.29 4.82
CA SER A 113 6.84 -20.76 4.00
C SER A 113 7.96 -19.74 3.85
N GLY A 114 7.65 -18.46 3.97
CA GLY A 114 8.55 -17.35 3.63
C GLY A 114 8.93 -17.29 2.14
N THR A 115 8.25 -18.07 1.29
CA THR A 115 8.56 -18.19 -0.14
C THR A 115 7.47 -17.58 -0.99
N LEU A 116 7.85 -16.67 -1.87
CA LEU A 116 6.91 -16.03 -2.81
C LEU A 116 6.34 -17.08 -3.79
N PRO A 117 5.05 -16.99 -4.12
CA PRO A 117 4.47 -17.80 -5.16
C PRO A 117 5.14 -17.47 -6.50
N THR A 118 5.51 -18.51 -7.26
CA THR A 118 6.20 -18.37 -8.57
C THR A 118 5.26 -18.57 -9.75
N THR A 119 4.05 -19.03 -9.52
CA THR A 119 3.04 -19.29 -10.54
C THR A 119 1.65 -18.90 -10.05
N GLY A 120 0.71 -18.75 -10.99
CA GLY A 120 -0.69 -18.44 -10.71
C GLY A 120 -0.96 -16.96 -10.43
N THR A 121 -2.21 -16.67 -10.11
CA THR A 121 -2.72 -15.28 -9.94
C THR A 121 -1.95 -14.48 -8.90
N ALA A 122 -1.59 -15.09 -7.78
CA ALA A 122 -0.84 -14.38 -6.74
C ALA A 122 0.56 -13.94 -7.22
N ALA A 123 1.26 -14.77 -8.01
CA ALA A 123 2.55 -14.40 -8.59
C ALA A 123 2.40 -13.23 -9.60
N GLU A 124 1.36 -13.26 -10.43
CA GLU A 124 1.05 -12.19 -11.38
C GLU A 124 0.69 -10.87 -10.67
N GLU A 125 -0.10 -10.93 -9.61
CA GLU A 125 -0.46 -9.76 -8.79
C GLU A 125 0.77 -9.14 -8.12
N ILE A 126 1.66 -9.95 -7.55
CA ILE A 126 2.91 -9.48 -6.93
C ILE A 126 3.81 -8.81 -7.99
N ALA A 127 3.97 -9.43 -9.15
CA ALA A 127 4.78 -8.86 -10.23
C ALA A 127 4.20 -7.52 -10.73
N SER A 128 2.88 -7.43 -10.88
CA SER A 128 2.18 -6.21 -11.28
C SER A 128 2.32 -5.11 -10.22
N LEU A 129 2.15 -5.45 -8.94
CA LEU A 129 2.34 -4.52 -7.84
C LEU A 129 3.76 -3.95 -7.84
N LEU A 130 4.77 -4.81 -7.94
CA LEU A 130 6.17 -4.39 -7.97
C LEU A 130 6.46 -3.46 -9.16
N ALA A 131 5.93 -3.75 -10.33
CA ALA A 131 6.09 -2.91 -11.53
C ALA A 131 5.48 -1.51 -11.33
N GLU A 132 4.30 -1.41 -10.69
CA GLU A 132 3.67 -0.12 -10.39
C GLU A 132 4.43 0.66 -9.29
N LEU A 133 4.93 -0.04 -8.26
CA LEU A 133 5.73 0.59 -7.20
C LEU A 133 7.06 1.16 -7.72
N ARG A 134 7.69 0.46 -8.67
CA ARG A 134 8.89 0.97 -9.37
C ARG A 134 8.59 2.26 -10.14
N LYS A 135 7.48 2.30 -10.87
CA LYS A 135 7.07 3.52 -11.59
C LYS A 135 6.74 4.67 -10.65
N ALA A 136 6.26 4.38 -9.46
CA ALA A 136 6.00 5.38 -8.43
C ALA A 136 7.26 5.82 -7.67
N GLY A 137 8.43 5.21 -7.93
CA GLY A 137 9.68 5.55 -7.26
C GLY A 137 9.81 5.00 -5.84
N GLY A 138 9.00 4.02 -5.47
CA GLY A 138 9.02 3.41 -4.14
C GLY A 138 10.03 2.28 -3.97
N VAL A 139 10.44 1.66 -5.07
CA VAL A 139 11.45 0.58 -5.10
C VAL A 139 12.31 0.72 -6.34
N PRO A 140 13.56 0.25 -6.30
CA PRO A 140 14.48 0.30 -7.43
C PRO A 140 14.07 -0.61 -8.58
#